data_503aa5d0cc81ba45d00015d96b570584
#
_entry.id   503aa5d0cc81ba45d00015d96b570584
#
_cell.length_a   1.000
_cell.length_b   1.000
_cell.length_c   1.000
_cell.angle_alpha   90.00
_cell.angle_beta   90.00
_cell.angle_gamma   90.00
#
_symmetry.space_group_name_H-M   'P 1'
#
loop_
_entity.id
_entity.type
_entity.pdbx_description
1 polymer ?
#
loop_
_entity_poly.entity_id
_entity_poly.type
_entity_poly.pdbx_seq_one_letter_code
_entity_poly.pdbx_strand_id
1 'polypeptide(L)'
;LQKDNFTTDVTLPFADKSTRKPLSVSQPEDFFPVAEFRKQAAILIGCHNQIHLIPEFFGEIANAVARKVPLFGVVSTEAQALQGVRMIDELGLPPDSMRFLVIPSDSIWIRDYAPFIVRYDQEKAAMVDASYRSKNAPIKRLKDEFMCFELSRLLELPVRSIPLLLEGGNFISNGTGLLLTSSKTILMNEQGGFSHNQLISMFNEFLGVNGVYAVNPLIDEPNGHLDMFVTMLDKNLAVVAEMDPSIDSENSNLLNEAAEIISSITTPSGPIEVRRIPMPSPTTQKAWGDWRSYTNVIMANGVLLMPSYSDVDPALENQAEQVYRSALPPDWEIKRINCDPLAGFRGQLHCLSYNIPNYVSIDRLIQESYP
;
A
#
# COMPACT_ATOMS: atom_id res chain seq x y z
N LEU A 1 15.11 26.24 -13.11
CA LEU A 1 14.66 25.08 -12.35
C LEU A 1 15.91 24.50 -11.69
N GLN A 2 16.12 24.87 -10.42
CA GLN A 2 17.21 24.40 -9.61
C GLN A 2 17.05 22.89 -9.40
N LYS A 3 18.09 22.14 -9.77
CA LYS A 3 18.29 20.78 -9.29
C LYS A 3 18.58 20.90 -7.79
N ASP A 4 17.61 20.52 -6.96
CA ASP A 4 17.89 20.25 -5.57
C ASP A 4 18.78 19.01 -5.52
N ASN A 5 20.08 19.26 -5.38
CA ASN A 5 21.07 18.24 -5.10
C ASN A 5 20.80 17.72 -3.68
N PHE A 6 19.96 16.70 -3.57
CA PHE A 6 19.93 15.86 -2.39
C PHE A 6 21.18 14.99 -2.41
N THR A 7 22.29 15.52 -1.94
CA THR A 7 23.45 14.70 -1.57
C THR A 7 23.08 13.94 -0.32
N THR A 8 22.82 12.67 -0.52
CA THR A 8 22.48 11.68 0.50
C THR A 8 23.72 11.24 1.25
N ASP A 9 24.12 11.99 2.24
CA ASP A 9 24.94 11.49 3.34
C ASP A 9 24.16 11.68 4.64
N VAL A 10 22.98 11.06 4.71
CA VAL A 10 22.21 10.89 5.92
C VAL A 10 22.20 9.40 6.22
N THR A 11 23.33 8.89 6.68
CA THR A 11 23.32 7.71 7.55
C THR A 11 22.55 8.11 8.81
N LEU A 12 21.23 7.95 8.74
CA LEU A 12 20.37 8.16 9.90
C LEU A 12 20.80 7.17 10.99
N PRO A 13 20.93 7.59 12.25
CA PRO A 13 21.34 6.76 13.36
C PRO A 13 20.31 5.71 13.79
N PHE A 14 19.47 5.22 12.85
CA PHE A 14 18.55 4.13 13.06
C PHE A 14 19.24 2.78 13.19
N ALA A 15 20.49 2.68 12.79
CA ALA A 15 21.29 1.46 12.85
C ALA A 15 22.30 1.42 14.01
N ASP A 16 22.06 2.16 15.10
CA ASP A 16 22.88 1.94 16.30
C ASP A 16 22.55 0.57 16.90
N LYS A 17 23.41 -0.39 16.58
CA LYS A 17 23.36 -1.78 17.06
C LYS A 17 23.46 -1.89 18.59
N SER A 18 23.81 -0.80 19.31
CA SER A 18 24.07 -0.79 20.74
C SER A 18 22.84 -0.56 21.63
N THR A 19 21.70 -0.13 21.08
CA THR A 19 20.50 0.19 21.86
C THR A 19 19.35 -0.81 21.70
N ARG A 20 19.62 -2.01 21.19
CA ARG A 20 18.61 -3.06 21.07
C ARG A 20 18.20 -3.60 22.44
N LYS A 21 17.34 -2.89 23.16
CA LYS A 21 16.51 -3.53 24.19
C LYS A 21 15.43 -4.33 23.48
N PRO A 22 15.24 -5.62 23.83
CA PRO A 22 14.09 -6.37 23.35
C PRO A 22 12.84 -5.59 23.73
N LEU A 23 11.94 -5.37 22.76
CA LEU A 23 10.62 -4.82 23.03
C LEU A 23 9.85 -5.82 23.89
N SER A 24 9.95 -5.66 25.21
CA SER A 24 9.15 -6.41 26.17
C SER A 24 7.88 -5.61 26.46
N VAL A 25 6.90 -5.70 25.58
CA VAL A 25 5.54 -5.34 25.95
C VAL A 25 4.61 -6.39 25.35
N SER A 26 4.03 -7.20 26.23
CA SER A 26 2.88 -8.04 25.92
C SER A 26 1.66 -7.14 25.67
N GLN A 27 1.58 -6.53 24.50
CA GLN A 27 0.34 -5.95 24.01
C GLN A 27 -0.45 -7.07 23.32
N PRO A 28 -1.78 -7.07 23.43
CA PRO A 28 -2.61 -8.02 22.68
C PRO A 28 -2.27 -7.96 21.20
N GLU A 29 -2.22 -9.11 20.52
CA GLU A 29 -1.91 -9.23 19.07
C GLU A 29 -2.84 -8.38 18.18
N ASP A 30 -3.82 -7.70 18.74
CA ASP A 30 -4.93 -7.03 18.06
C ASP A 30 -4.89 -5.50 18.12
N PHE A 31 -3.82 -4.87 18.64
CA PHE A 31 -3.79 -3.40 18.85
C PHE A 31 -3.21 -2.60 17.66
N PHE A 32 -2.85 -3.22 16.57
CA PHE A 32 -2.10 -2.61 15.47
C PHE A 32 -2.94 -2.49 14.21
N PRO A 33 -2.51 -1.67 13.22
CA PRO A 33 -3.04 -1.76 11.87
C PRO A 33 -2.90 -3.19 11.38
N VAL A 34 -3.99 -3.79 10.93
CA VAL A 34 -3.97 -5.17 10.47
C VAL A 34 -3.15 -5.28 9.19
N ALA A 35 -2.21 -6.22 9.17
CA ALA A 35 -1.46 -6.49 7.97
C ALA A 35 -2.35 -7.06 6.85
N GLU A 36 -2.04 -6.74 5.61
CA GLU A 36 -2.87 -7.08 4.44
C GLU A 36 -2.91 -8.56 4.12
N PHE A 37 -1.91 -9.33 4.55
CA PHE A 37 -1.92 -10.78 4.45
C PHE A 37 -2.93 -11.46 5.40
N ARG A 38 -3.49 -10.72 6.36
CA ARG A 38 -4.57 -11.22 7.22
C ARG A 38 -5.91 -11.17 6.46
N LYS A 39 -6.91 -11.87 7.01
CA LYS A 39 -8.26 -11.87 6.44
C LYS A 39 -8.87 -10.47 6.42
N GLN A 40 -9.41 -10.09 5.28
CA GLN A 40 -10.06 -8.80 5.03
C GLN A 40 -11.59 -8.98 4.95
N ALA A 41 -12.35 -7.98 5.41
CA ALA A 41 -13.80 -7.92 5.22
C ALA A 41 -14.16 -7.45 3.81
N ALA A 42 -13.38 -6.51 3.26
CA ALA A 42 -13.55 -5.98 1.92
C ALA A 42 -12.25 -5.37 1.39
N ILE A 43 -12.23 -5.14 0.08
CA ILE A 43 -11.22 -4.31 -0.59
C ILE A 43 -11.95 -3.20 -1.36
N LEU A 44 -11.47 -1.97 -1.22
CA LEU A 44 -11.89 -0.85 -2.04
C LEU A 44 -10.85 -0.61 -3.12
N ILE A 45 -11.31 -0.29 -4.34
CA ILE A 45 -10.47 0.06 -5.48
C ILE A 45 -10.84 1.46 -5.94
N GLY A 46 -9.87 2.36 -5.99
CA GLY A 46 -10.06 3.69 -6.54
C GLY A 46 -10.26 3.61 -8.06
N CYS A 47 -11.47 3.90 -8.52
CA CYS A 47 -11.83 3.88 -9.94
C CYS A 47 -11.95 5.29 -10.52
N HIS A 48 -12.54 6.22 -9.78
CA HIS A 48 -12.74 7.62 -10.19
C HIS A 48 -13.16 7.70 -11.67
N ASN A 49 -12.55 8.57 -12.46
CA ASN A 49 -12.83 8.72 -13.89
C ASN A 49 -12.27 7.60 -14.78
N GLN A 50 -11.42 6.71 -14.24
CA GLN A 50 -10.78 5.65 -15.03
C GLN A 50 -11.72 4.48 -15.34
N ILE A 51 -12.86 4.37 -14.65
CA ILE A 51 -13.82 3.29 -14.87
C ILE A 51 -14.30 3.17 -16.33
N HIS A 52 -14.32 4.25 -17.06
CA HIS A 52 -14.71 4.25 -18.48
C HIS A 52 -13.53 4.27 -19.46
N LEU A 53 -12.32 4.54 -18.97
CA LEU A 53 -11.13 4.60 -19.81
C LEU A 53 -10.42 3.24 -19.90
N ILE A 54 -10.45 2.47 -18.82
CA ILE A 54 -9.78 1.18 -18.69
C ILE A 54 -10.71 0.14 -18.04
N PRO A 55 -11.94 -0.09 -18.59
CA PRO A 55 -12.94 -0.98 -17.99
C PRO A 55 -12.44 -2.42 -17.85
N GLU A 56 -11.71 -2.94 -18.84
CA GLU A 56 -11.18 -4.30 -18.84
C GLU A 56 -10.21 -4.52 -17.67
N PHE A 57 -9.41 -3.52 -17.32
CA PHE A 57 -8.49 -3.59 -16.17
C PHE A 57 -9.24 -3.79 -14.85
N PHE A 58 -10.30 -3.01 -14.62
CA PHE A 58 -11.12 -3.17 -13.40
C PHE A 58 -11.91 -4.48 -13.42
N GLY A 59 -12.37 -4.91 -14.58
CA GLY A 59 -13.02 -6.21 -14.77
C GLY A 59 -12.07 -7.39 -14.48
N GLU A 60 -10.81 -7.29 -14.86
CA GLU A 60 -9.79 -8.31 -14.57
C GLU A 60 -9.57 -8.43 -13.05
N ILE A 61 -9.45 -7.32 -12.31
CA ILE A 61 -9.36 -7.31 -10.84
C ILE A 61 -10.62 -7.95 -10.25
N ALA A 62 -11.81 -7.52 -10.68
CA ALA A 62 -13.08 -8.03 -10.18
C ALA A 62 -13.19 -9.55 -10.36
N ASN A 63 -12.84 -10.06 -11.54
CA ASN A 63 -12.84 -11.49 -11.83
C ASN A 63 -11.80 -12.26 -10.98
N ALA A 64 -10.63 -11.68 -10.77
CA ALA A 64 -9.53 -12.32 -10.05
C ALA A 64 -9.85 -12.55 -8.56
N VAL A 65 -10.56 -11.62 -7.91
CA VAL A 65 -10.93 -11.71 -6.49
C VAL A 65 -12.35 -12.21 -6.24
N ALA A 66 -13.11 -12.48 -7.30
CA ALA A 66 -14.50 -12.93 -7.20
C ALA A 66 -14.66 -14.08 -6.19
N ARG A 67 -15.64 -13.96 -5.29
CA ARG A 67 -15.97 -14.93 -4.21
C ARG A 67 -14.90 -15.09 -3.12
N LYS A 68 -13.79 -14.35 -3.15
CA LYS A 68 -12.77 -14.40 -2.10
C LYS A 68 -12.97 -13.30 -1.05
N VAL A 69 -13.27 -12.10 -1.52
CA VAL A 69 -13.52 -10.92 -0.71
C VAL A 69 -14.51 -10.00 -1.41
N PRO A 70 -15.44 -9.35 -0.71
CA PRO A 70 -16.25 -8.26 -1.27
C PRO A 70 -15.36 -7.16 -1.85
N LEU A 71 -15.64 -6.75 -3.09
CA LEU A 71 -14.90 -5.73 -3.82
C LEU A 71 -15.77 -4.53 -4.10
N PHE A 72 -15.26 -3.33 -3.80
CA PHE A 72 -15.98 -2.08 -4.05
C PHE A 72 -15.14 -1.13 -4.90
N GLY A 73 -15.69 -0.67 -6.02
CA GLY A 73 -15.12 0.41 -6.82
C GLY A 73 -15.54 1.77 -6.26
N VAL A 74 -14.57 2.61 -5.90
CA VAL A 74 -14.82 3.96 -5.43
C VAL A 74 -14.84 4.91 -6.62
N VAL A 75 -15.95 5.58 -6.82
CA VAL A 75 -16.19 6.55 -7.90
C VAL A 75 -16.70 7.87 -7.35
N SER A 76 -16.57 8.96 -8.11
CA SER A 76 -16.89 10.29 -7.60
C SER A 76 -18.36 10.71 -7.82
N THR A 77 -19.08 10.04 -8.70
CA THR A 77 -20.45 10.39 -9.06
C THR A 77 -21.33 9.16 -9.27
N GLU A 78 -22.63 9.33 -9.08
CA GLU A 78 -23.63 8.29 -9.37
C GLU A 78 -23.59 7.83 -10.84
N ALA A 79 -23.35 8.75 -11.77
CA ALA A 79 -23.21 8.42 -13.19
C ALA A 79 -22.06 7.43 -13.44
N GLN A 80 -20.94 7.60 -12.73
CA GLN A 80 -19.80 6.68 -12.79
C GLN A 80 -20.12 5.33 -12.10
N ALA A 81 -20.90 5.32 -11.02
CA ALA A 81 -21.35 4.09 -10.39
C ALA A 81 -22.22 3.26 -11.35
N LEU A 82 -23.21 3.88 -11.97
CA LEU A 82 -24.05 3.24 -12.99
C LEU A 82 -23.26 2.79 -14.23
N GLN A 83 -22.19 3.48 -14.57
CA GLN A 83 -21.27 3.08 -15.63
C GLN A 83 -20.46 1.84 -15.23
N GLY A 84 -20.00 1.79 -13.98
CA GLY A 84 -19.34 0.60 -13.43
C GLY A 84 -20.25 -0.62 -13.42
N VAL A 85 -21.52 -0.48 -13.02
CA VAL A 85 -22.51 -1.57 -13.07
C VAL A 85 -22.68 -2.08 -14.49
N ARG A 86 -22.80 -1.18 -15.47
CA ARG A 86 -22.87 -1.58 -16.91
C ARG A 86 -21.61 -2.30 -17.37
N MET A 87 -20.43 -1.85 -16.94
CA MET A 87 -19.15 -2.48 -17.25
C MET A 87 -19.12 -3.95 -16.78
N ILE A 88 -19.59 -4.23 -15.56
CA ILE A 88 -19.67 -5.60 -15.04
C ILE A 88 -20.55 -6.48 -15.93
N ASP A 89 -21.72 -5.97 -16.34
CA ASP A 89 -22.66 -6.66 -17.23
C ASP A 89 -22.06 -6.87 -18.64
N GLU A 90 -21.51 -5.81 -19.25
CA GLU A 90 -20.89 -5.84 -20.59
C GLU A 90 -19.70 -6.81 -20.68
N LEU A 91 -18.94 -6.94 -19.59
CA LEU A 91 -17.83 -7.91 -19.48
C LEU A 91 -18.31 -9.32 -19.15
N GLY A 92 -19.62 -9.55 -18.95
CA GLY A 92 -20.21 -10.86 -18.62
C GLY A 92 -19.78 -11.37 -17.25
N LEU A 93 -19.41 -10.51 -16.33
CA LEU A 93 -19.03 -10.86 -14.97
C LEU A 93 -20.27 -11.02 -14.08
N PRO A 94 -20.21 -11.86 -13.02
CA PRO A 94 -21.28 -11.91 -12.04
C PRO A 94 -21.61 -10.53 -11.45
N PRO A 95 -22.88 -10.16 -11.24
CA PRO A 95 -23.28 -8.84 -10.76
C PRO A 95 -22.59 -8.40 -9.47
N ASP A 96 -22.31 -9.35 -8.56
CA ASP A 96 -21.66 -9.07 -7.28
C ASP A 96 -20.11 -9.13 -7.35
N SER A 97 -19.52 -9.24 -8.55
CA SER A 97 -18.06 -9.27 -8.68
C SER A 97 -17.39 -8.00 -8.20
N MET A 98 -18.07 -6.86 -8.39
CA MET A 98 -17.64 -5.54 -7.91
C MET A 98 -18.88 -4.66 -7.75
N ARG A 99 -19.02 -4.04 -6.59
CA ARG A 99 -20.06 -3.06 -6.29
C ARG A 99 -19.46 -1.65 -6.31
N PHE A 100 -20.27 -0.62 -6.46
CA PHE A 100 -19.74 0.73 -6.63
C PHE A 100 -20.22 1.67 -5.52
N LEU A 101 -19.27 2.37 -4.88
CA LEU A 101 -19.51 3.37 -3.85
C LEU A 101 -19.26 4.77 -4.43
N VAL A 102 -20.20 5.67 -4.19
CA VAL A 102 -20.03 7.08 -4.58
C VAL A 102 -19.38 7.83 -3.44
N ILE A 103 -18.07 8.02 -3.54
CA ILE A 103 -17.28 8.83 -2.61
C ILE A 103 -16.48 9.83 -3.44
N PRO A 104 -16.75 11.14 -3.32
CA PRO A 104 -16.02 12.16 -4.06
C PRO A 104 -14.50 12.06 -3.82
N SER A 105 -13.75 11.91 -4.90
CA SER A 105 -12.28 11.85 -4.89
C SER A 105 -11.72 12.60 -6.12
N ASP A 106 -10.46 13.00 -6.06
CA ASP A 106 -9.75 13.66 -7.16
C ASP A 106 -8.74 12.73 -7.84
N SER A 107 -8.49 11.55 -7.25
CA SER A 107 -7.58 10.54 -7.81
C SER A 107 -8.02 9.10 -7.51
N ILE A 108 -7.41 8.15 -8.23
CA ILE A 108 -7.62 6.70 -8.00
C ILE A 108 -6.72 6.15 -6.88
N TRP A 109 -5.79 6.94 -6.36
CA TRP A 109 -4.75 6.47 -5.44
C TRP A 109 -5.24 6.41 -4.00
N ILE A 110 -6.32 5.62 -3.77
CA ILE A 110 -6.98 5.50 -2.47
C ILE A 110 -6.03 5.02 -1.36
N ARG A 111 -4.99 4.28 -1.71
CA ARG A 111 -3.95 3.83 -0.76
C ARG A 111 -3.32 5.00 -0.02
N ASP A 112 -3.07 6.10 -0.71
CA ASP A 112 -2.26 7.18 -0.18
C ASP A 112 -3.01 8.14 0.73
N TYR A 113 -4.33 8.28 0.52
CA TYR A 113 -5.16 9.24 1.26
C TYR A 113 -6.25 8.61 2.14
N ALA A 114 -6.46 7.30 2.07
CA ALA A 114 -7.39 6.64 2.97
C ALA A 114 -6.82 6.55 4.41
N PRO A 115 -7.68 6.60 5.45
CA PRO A 115 -7.24 6.56 6.84
C PRO A 115 -6.68 5.18 7.20
N PHE A 116 -5.86 5.12 8.27
CA PHE A 116 -5.41 3.85 8.82
C PHE A 116 -6.46 3.30 9.78
N ILE A 117 -6.91 2.06 9.58
CA ILE A 117 -7.82 1.39 10.53
C ILE A 117 -6.98 0.68 11.58
N VAL A 118 -7.17 1.06 12.83
CA VAL A 118 -6.51 0.47 13.99
C VAL A 118 -7.52 -0.12 14.95
N ARG A 119 -7.19 -1.23 15.56
CA ARG A 119 -7.95 -1.81 16.66
C ARG A 119 -7.23 -1.45 17.97
N TYR A 120 -7.93 -0.91 18.94
CA TYR A 120 -7.35 -0.47 20.21
C TYR A 120 -7.97 -1.10 21.45
N ASP A 121 -8.91 -2.01 21.27
CA ASP A 121 -9.50 -2.87 22.28
C ASP A 121 -10.07 -4.10 21.58
N GLN A 122 -10.37 -5.16 22.28
CA GLN A 122 -10.90 -6.39 21.67
C GLN A 122 -12.17 -6.16 20.82
N GLU A 123 -12.92 -5.11 21.12
CA GLU A 123 -14.17 -4.76 20.44
C GLU A 123 -14.20 -3.36 19.80
N LYS A 124 -13.09 -2.61 19.88
CA LYS A 124 -13.08 -1.21 19.42
C LYS A 124 -12.02 -0.95 18.37
N ALA A 125 -12.46 -0.45 17.25
CA ALA A 125 -11.62 0.06 16.18
C ALA A 125 -11.82 1.56 15.97
N ALA A 126 -10.86 2.21 15.38
CA ALA A 126 -10.93 3.61 14.96
C ALA A 126 -10.19 3.80 13.64
N MET A 127 -10.53 4.87 12.96
CA MET A 127 -9.74 5.40 11.87
C MET A 127 -8.75 6.42 12.39
N VAL A 128 -7.52 6.34 11.93
CA VAL A 128 -6.51 7.36 12.15
C VAL A 128 -6.34 8.13 10.86
N ASP A 129 -6.73 9.39 10.91
CA ASP A 129 -6.68 10.33 9.80
C ASP A 129 -5.39 11.12 9.84
N ALA A 130 -4.58 11.02 8.80
CA ALA A 130 -3.34 11.74 8.64
C ALA A 130 -3.46 12.74 7.47
N SER A 131 -2.67 13.80 7.49
CA SER A 131 -2.67 14.75 6.38
C SER A 131 -2.05 14.12 5.13
N TYR A 132 -2.74 14.22 4.01
CA TYR A 132 -2.24 13.82 2.71
C TYR A 132 -1.39 14.94 2.07
N ARG A 133 -0.36 14.55 1.34
CA ARG A 133 0.65 15.47 0.78
C ARG A 133 0.11 16.44 -0.30
N SER A 134 -1.12 16.31 -0.71
CA SER A 134 -1.73 17.06 -1.83
C SER A 134 -1.60 18.59 -1.71
N LYS A 135 -1.39 19.12 -0.49
CA LYS A 135 -1.22 20.57 -0.29
C LYS A 135 -0.07 21.20 -1.09
N ASN A 136 0.95 20.40 -1.44
CA ASN A 136 2.13 20.81 -2.21
C ASN A 136 2.12 20.28 -3.66
N ALA A 137 1.13 19.49 -4.04
CA ALA A 137 0.99 19.02 -5.41
C ALA A 137 0.53 20.15 -6.33
N PRO A 138 0.99 20.20 -7.60
CA PRO A 138 0.53 21.20 -8.59
C PRO A 138 -0.97 21.13 -8.85
N ILE A 139 -1.61 19.99 -8.59
CA ILE A 139 -3.05 19.79 -8.64
C ILE A 139 -3.56 19.63 -7.21
N LYS A 140 -4.47 20.51 -6.79
CA LYS A 140 -5.12 20.41 -5.48
C LYS A 140 -6.06 19.21 -5.48
N ARG A 141 -5.75 18.19 -4.66
CA ARG A 141 -6.57 16.98 -4.46
C ARG A 141 -7.37 17.10 -3.17
N LEU A 142 -8.23 18.13 -3.13
CA LEU A 142 -8.95 18.47 -1.90
C LEU A 142 -10.00 17.43 -1.52
N LYS A 143 -10.59 16.74 -2.51
CA LYS A 143 -11.61 15.72 -2.22
C LYS A 143 -10.99 14.46 -1.62
N ASP A 144 -9.75 14.15 -1.97
CA ASP A 144 -9.04 13.01 -1.40
C ASP A 144 -8.90 13.14 0.13
N GLU A 145 -8.72 14.37 0.65
CA GLU A 145 -8.66 14.66 2.11
C GLU A 145 -9.99 14.37 2.84
N PHE A 146 -11.14 14.30 2.14
CA PHE A 146 -12.44 13.99 2.77
C PHE A 146 -12.75 12.50 2.82
N MET A 147 -11.93 11.65 2.26
CA MET A 147 -12.15 10.20 2.21
C MET A 147 -12.36 9.61 3.61
N CYS A 148 -11.58 10.06 4.59
CA CYS A 148 -11.71 9.60 5.97
C CYS A 148 -13.10 9.86 6.55
N PHE A 149 -13.68 11.03 6.28
CA PHE A 149 -15.01 11.40 6.76
C PHE A 149 -16.08 10.47 6.19
N GLU A 150 -16.06 10.22 4.88
CA GLU A 150 -17.03 9.35 4.23
C GLU A 150 -16.87 7.87 4.66
N LEU A 151 -15.63 7.39 4.75
CA LEU A 151 -15.39 6.03 5.25
C LEU A 151 -15.79 5.87 6.72
N SER A 152 -15.58 6.89 7.56
CA SER A 152 -16.02 6.89 8.96
C SER A 152 -17.54 6.70 9.07
N ARG A 153 -18.31 7.41 8.24
CA ARG A 153 -19.76 7.28 8.16
C ARG A 153 -20.19 5.89 7.69
N LEU A 154 -19.54 5.39 6.65
CA LEU A 154 -19.87 4.10 6.01
C LEU A 154 -19.47 2.89 6.87
N LEU A 155 -18.36 2.98 7.59
CA LEU A 155 -17.85 1.90 8.44
C LEU A 155 -18.24 2.06 9.91
N GLU A 156 -18.92 3.17 10.27
CA GLU A 156 -19.35 3.50 11.63
C GLU A 156 -18.19 3.51 12.64
N LEU A 157 -17.02 3.96 12.17
CA LEU A 157 -15.82 4.02 12.99
C LEU A 157 -15.52 5.46 13.43
N PRO A 158 -15.16 5.68 14.71
CA PRO A 158 -14.69 6.97 15.17
C PRO A 158 -13.35 7.35 14.51
N VAL A 159 -13.12 8.65 14.33
CA VAL A 159 -11.90 9.20 13.74
C VAL A 159 -11.01 9.81 14.83
N ARG A 160 -9.72 9.55 14.73
CA ARG A 160 -8.64 10.19 15.50
C ARG A 160 -7.70 10.85 14.50
N SER A 161 -7.53 12.16 14.56
CA SER A 161 -6.60 12.85 13.66
C SER A 161 -5.18 12.86 14.24
N ILE A 162 -4.22 12.49 13.41
CA ILE A 162 -2.79 12.58 13.72
C ILE A 162 -2.17 13.74 12.90
N PRO A 163 -1.42 14.66 13.53
CA PRO A 163 -0.90 15.85 12.85
C PRO A 163 0.37 15.55 12.02
N LEU A 164 0.41 14.41 11.36
CA LEU A 164 1.54 13.96 10.54
C LEU A 164 1.15 13.89 9.06
N LEU A 165 2.14 14.07 8.19
CA LEU A 165 2.02 13.76 6.77
C LEU A 165 2.34 12.28 6.59
N LEU A 166 1.32 11.48 6.29
CA LEU A 166 1.46 10.03 6.06
C LEU A 166 0.71 9.65 4.79
N GLU A 167 1.35 8.85 3.97
CA GLU A 167 0.77 8.25 2.78
C GLU A 167 0.80 6.72 2.94
N GLY A 168 -0.31 6.05 2.65
CA GLY A 168 -0.43 4.60 2.89
C GLY A 168 0.58 3.76 2.10
N GLY A 169 1.07 4.22 0.94
CA GLY A 169 2.15 3.58 0.20
C GLY A 169 3.50 3.56 0.94
N ASN A 170 3.64 4.40 1.98
CA ASN A 170 4.78 4.45 2.89
C ASN A 170 4.50 3.84 4.27
N PHE A 171 3.44 3.04 4.39
CA PHE A 171 3.04 2.45 5.66
C PHE A 171 2.85 0.94 5.50
N ILE A 172 3.90 0.15 5.75
CA ILE A 172 3.84 -1.31 5.67
C ILE A 172 3.94 -1.89 7.07
N SER A 173 2.83 -2.46 7.55
CA SER A 173 2.72 -3.08 8.87
C SER A 173 2.86 -4.60 8.77
N ASN A 174 3.54 -5.20 9.75
CA ASN A 174 3.53 -6.65 9.93
C ASN A 174 2.34 -7.16 10.76
N GLY A 175 1.42 -6.27 11.19
CA GLY A 175 0.27 -6.62 12.02
C GLY A 175 0.59 -7.00 13.46
N THR A 176 1.79 -6.73 13.96
CA THR A 176 2.23 -7.02 15.34
C THR A 176 3.05 -5.88 15.95
N GLY A 177 2.84 -4.65 15.46
CA GLY A 177 3.48 -3.44 16.00
C GLY A 177 4.76 -2.99 15.29
N LEU A 178 5.15 -3.66 14.22
CA LEU A 178 6.21 -3.19 13.35
C LEU A 178 5.64 -2.32 12.24
N LEU A 179 6.31 -1.20 11.99
CA LEU A 179 6.12 -0.34 10.83
C LEU A 179 7.42 -0.24 10.02
N LEU A 180 7.33 -0.58 8.75
CA LEU A 180 8.33 -0.19 7.75
C LEU A 180 7.82 1.07 7.04
N THR A 181 8.68 2.07 6.93
CA THR A 181 8.35 3.35 6.28
C THR A 181 9.54 3.90 5.48
N SER A 182 9.30 4.94 4.69
CA SER A 182 10.38 5.63 3.96
C SER A 182 11.07 6.66 4.84
N SER A 183 12.39 6.77 4.73
CA SER A 183 13.17 7.85 5.37
C SER A 183 12.67 9.24 4.95
N LYS A 184 12.13 9.36 3.73
CA LYS A 184 11.48 10.59 3.24
C LYS A 184 10.26 10.99 4.08
N THR A 185 9.43 10.03 4.51
CA THR A 185 8.27 10.29 5.40
C THR A 185 8.74 10.85 6.74
N ILE A 186 9.78 10.27 7.33
CA ILE A 186 10.35 10.76 8.59
C ILE A 186 10.89 12.18 8.40
N LEU A 187 11.73 12.40 7.40
CA LEU A 187 12.36 13.70 7.12
C LEU A 187 11.31 14.79 6.86
N MET A 188 10.26 14.51 6.11
CA MET A 188 9.20 15.49 5.83
C MET A 188 8.50 15.96 7.10
N ASN A 189 8.21 15.06 8.04
CA ASN A 189 7.60 15.41 9.31
C ASN A 189 8.58 16.14 10.26
N GLU A 190 9.85 15.77 10.26
CA GLU A 190 10.89 16.51 11.00
C GLU A 190 11.06 17.94 10.47
N GLN A 191 11.04 18.13 9.16
CA GLN A 191 11.01 19.45 8.53
C GLN A 191 9.72 20.23 8.85
N GLY A 192 8.62 19.52 9.11
CA GLY A 192 7.35 20.06 9.63
C GLY A 192 7.40 20.50 11.08
N GLY A 193 8.52 20.27 11.78
CA GLY A 193 8.77 20.75 13.16
C GLY A 193 8.64 19.67 14.23
N PHE A 194 8.42 18.41 13.88
CA PHE A 194 8.38 17.31 14.86
C PHE A 194 9.80 16.78 15.12
N SER A 195 10.17 16.60 16.37
CA SER A 195 11.38 15.85 16.69
C SER A 195 11.18 14.36 16.44
N HIS A 196 12.26 13.62 16.21
CA HIS A 196 12.25 12.18 16.04
C HIS A 196 11.46 11.45 17.15
N ASN A 197 11.72 11.80 18.41
CA ASN A 197 11.04 11.18 19.55
C ASN A 197 9.53 11.47 19.55
N GLN A 198 9.10 12.65 19.10
CA GLN A 198 7.67 12.96 18.95
C GLN A 198 7.04 12.11 17.85
N LEU A 199 7.72 11.88 16.72
CA LEU A 199 7.22 10.99 15.67
C LEU A 199 7.02 9.57 16.18
N ILE A 200 8.01 8.99 16.85
CA ILE A 200 7.92 7.64 17.41
C ILE A 200 6.79 7.56 18.46
N SER A 201 6.66 8.58 19.33
CA SER A 201 5.57 8.64 20.30
C SER A 201 4.20 8.67 19.63
N MET A 202 4.04 9.46 18.56
CA MET A 202 2.78 9.55 17.81
C MET A 202 2.45 8.25 17.07
N PHE A 203 3.41 7.60 16.43
CA PHE A 203 3.20 6.29 15.82
C PHE A 203 2.74 5.25 16.86
N ASN A 204 3.32 5.27 18.05
CA ASN A 204 2.89 4.39 19.13
C ASN A 204 1.48 4.73 19.63
N GLU A 205 1.21 6.01 19.96
CA GLU A 205 -0.05 6.45 20.55
C GLU A 205 -1.25 6.29 19.59
N PHE A 206 -1.10 6.68 18.33
CA PHE A 206 -2.19 6.71 17.36
C PHE A 206 -2.34 5.42 16.58
N LEU A 207 -1.24 4.75 16.28
CA LEU A 207 -1.19 3.60 15.38
C LEU A 207 -0.76 2.31 16.08
N GLY A 208 -0.48 2.34 17.40
CA GLY A 208 -0.07 1.16 18.15
C GLY A 208 1.27 0.57 17.71
N VAL A 209 2.09 1.34 17.00
CA VAL A 209 3.36 0.88 16.44
C VAL A 209 4.46 0.99 17.50
N ASN A 210 5.16 -0.11 17.77
CA ASN A 210 6.22 -0.19 18.77
C ASN A 210 7.63 -0.17 18.16
N GLY A 211 7.75 -0.57 16.89
CA GLY A 211 9.01 -0.55 16.14
C GLY A 211 8.82 0.16 14.80
N VAL A 212 9.55 1.25 14.60
CA VAL A 212 9.56 1.99 13.33
C VAL A 212 10.92 1.82 12.69
N TYR A 213 10.94 1.35 11.45
CA TYR A 213 12.17 1.17 10.67
C TYR A 213 12.01 1.89 9.34
N ALA A 214 12.92 2.81 9.08
CA ALA A 214 12.93 3.57 7.85
C ALA A 214 13.99 3.03 6.90
N VAL A 215 13.63 2.93 5.61
CA VAL A 215 14.55 2.62 4.52
C VAL A 215 14.56 3.75 3.51
N ASN A 216 15.63 3.88 2.76
CA ASN A 216 15.75 4.93 1.76
C ASN A 216 14.84 4.63 0.56
N PRO A 217 14.14 5.65 0.03
CA PRO A 217 13.34 5.49 -1.19
C PRO A 217 14.24 5.31 -2.40
N LEU A 218 13.67 4.79 -3.49
CA LEU A 218 14.35 4.71 -4.78
C LEU A 218 14.58 6.12 -5.35
N ILE A 219 15.74 6.31 -6.00
CA ILE A 219 16.09 7.54 -6.70
C ILE A 219 15.19 7.68 -7.92
N ASP A 220 14.68 8.88 -8.16
CA ASP A 220 13.76 9.21 -9.26
C ASP A 220 12.39 8.50 -9.20
N GLU A 221 12.09 7.72 -8.15
CA GLU A 221 10.72 7.33 -7.87
C GLU A 221 9.95 8.55 -7.32
N PRO A 222 8.87 9.01 -7.99
CA PRO A 222 8.29 10.34 -7.73
C PRO A 222 7.78 10.55 -6.30
N ASN A 223 7.19 9.53 -5.72
CA ASN A 223 6.55 9.60 -4.40
C ASN A 223 7.50 9.17 -3.28
N GLY A 224 8.50 8.34 -3.58
CA GLY A 224 9.37 7.69 -2.60
C GLY A 224 8.62 6.66 -1.78
N HIS A 225 7.69 5.94 -2.43
CA HIS A 225 6.82 4.96 -1.78
C HIS A 225 7.51 3.62 -1.58
N LEU A 226 7.32 3.07 -0.38
CA LEU A 226 7.93 1.82 0.03
C LEU A 226 7.25 0.61 -0.65
N ASP A 227 5.95 0.66 -0.90
CA ASP A 227 5.17 -0.40 -1.56
C ASP A 227 5.61 -0.69 -3.00
N MET A 228 6.43 0.20 -3.56
CA MET A 228 7.07 -0.01 -4.86
C MET A 228 8.20 -1.04 -4.84
N PHE A 229 8.73 -1.38 -3.67
CA PHE A 229 9.84 -2.33 -3.58
C PHE A 229 9.82 -3.24 -2.34
N VAL A 230 8.82 -3.09 -1.45
CA VAL A 230 8.65 -3.94 -0.26
C VAL A 230 7.19 -4.35 -0.10
N THR A 231 6.94 -5.60 0.26
CA THR A 231 5.65 -6.07 0.79
C THR A 231 5.86 -7.11 1.88
N MET A 232 4.95 -7.18 2.85
CA MET A 232 4.94 -8.22 3.89
C MET A 232 3.98 -9.34 3.49
N LEU A 233 4.42 -10.59 3.57
CA LEU A 233 3.58 -11.77 3.29
C LEU A 233 3.18 -12.52 4.56
N ASP A 234 3.91 -12.30 5.65
CA ASP A 234 3.59 -12.77 7.00
C ASP A 234 4.24 -11.82 8.01
N LYS A 235 3.92 -11.98 9.28
CA LYS A 235 4.47 -11.18 10.38
C LYS A 235 6.01 -11.15 10.41
N ASN A 236 6.66 -12.19 9.88
CA ASN A 236 8.11 -12.33 9.82
C ASN A 236 8.63 -12.62 8.42
N LEU A 237 7.86 -12.39 7.37
CA LEU A 237 8.27 -12.65 5.99
C LEU A 237 8.00 -11.41 5.14
N ALA A 238 9.07 -10.83 4.61
CA ALA A 238 9.05 -9.72 3.68
C ALA A 238 9.54 -10.15 2.30
N VAL A 239 8.99 -9.55 1.27
CA VAL A 239 9.54 -9.58 -0.09
C VAL A 239 10.11 -8.21 -0.37
N VAL A 240 11.37 -8.16 -0.82
CA VAL A 240 12.08 -6.93 -1.16
C VAL A 240 12.61 -7.05 -2.58
N ALA A 241 12.35 -6.04 -3.39
CA ALA A 241 12.80 -6.01 -4.76
C ALA A 241 14.34 -6.08 -4.88
N GLU A 242 14.81 -6.61 -6.00
CA GLU A 242 16.21 -6.54 -6.41
C GLU A 242 16.31 -6.10 -7.86
N MET A 243 17.38 -5.39 -8.19
CA MET A 243 17.63 -4.87 -9.53
C MET A 243 19.06 -5.19 -9.93
N ASP A 244 19.25 -5.48 -11.23
CA ASP A 244 20.57 -5.72 -11.77
C ASP A 244 21.43 -4.44 -11.68
N PRO A 245 22.57 -4.48 -10.96
CA PRO A 245 23.44 -3.32 -10.79
C PRO A 245 24.06 -2.81 -12.11
N SER A 246 24.06 -3.62 -13.16
CA SER A 246 24.51 -3.19 -14.49
C SER A 246 23.50 -2.26 -15.17
N ILE A 247 22.24 -2.25 -14.72
CA ILE A 247 21.17 -1.40 -15.23
C ILE A 247 21.11 -0.11 -14.43
N ASP A 248 21.05 -0.23 -13.10
CA ASP A 248 20.99 0.89 -12.17
C ASP A 248 21.69 0.52 -10.85
N SER A 249 22.97 0.87 -10.75
CA SER A 249 23.79 0.50 -9.60
C SER A 249 23.37 1.24 -8.31
N GLU A 250 22.87 2.47 -8.43
CA GLU A 250 22.47 3.26 -7.25
C GLU A 250 21.20 2.69 -6.63
N ASN A 251 20.17 2.47 -7.42
CA ASN A 251 18.94 1.84 -6.94
C ASN A 251 19.12 0.37 -6.53
N SER A 252 20.00 -0.37 -7.20
CA SER A 252 20.38 -1.72 -6.77
C SER A 252 20.98 -1.73 -5.36
N ASN A 253 21.87 -0.76 -5.06
CA ASN A 253 22.45 -0.60 -3.72
C ASN A 253 21.40 -0.25 -2.66
N LEU A 254 20.47 0.66 -2.96
CA LEU A 254 19.38 1.03 -2.05
C LEU A 254 18.45 -0.17 -1.75
N LEU A 255 18.14 -0.99 -2.75
CA LEU A 255 17.35 -2.22 -2.58
C LEU A 255 18.07 -3.25 -1.73
N ASN A 256 19.41 -3.36 -1.86
CA ASN A 256 20.21 -4.26 -1.03
C ASN A 256 20.27 -3.74 0.42
N GLU A 257 20.50 -2.44 0.63
CA GLU A 257 20.45 -1.81 1.94
C GLU A 257 19.10 -2.02 2.63
N ALA A 258 17.98 -1.82 1.90
CA ALA A 258 16.65 -2.08 2.42
C ALA A 258 16.48 -3.54 2.85
N ALA A 259 16.95 -4.50 2.06
CA ALA A 259 16.89 -5.92 2.40
C ALA A 259 17.73 -6.24 3.64
N GLU A 260 18.92 -5.66 3.78
CA GLU A 260 19.79 -5.82 4.97
C GLU A 260 19.14 -5.22 6.22
N ILE A 261 18.61 -4.00 6.14
CA ILE A 261 17.89 -3.36 7.25
C ILE A 261 16.73 -4.24 7.70
N ILE A 262 15.86 -4.66 6.77
CA ILE A 262 14.66 -5.44 7.09
C ILE A 262 15.04 -6.81 7.66
N SER A 263 16.02 -7.51 7.08
CA SER A 263 16.48 -8.82 7.61
C SER A 263 17.14 -8.74 8.98
N SER A 264 17.66 -7.56 9.34
CA SER A 264 18.25 -7.32 10.66
C SER A 264 17.23 -7.16 11.78
N ILE A 265 15.94 -6.96 11.43
CA ILE A 265 14.86 -6.74 12.40
C ILE A 265 14.50 -8.07 13.06
N THR A 266 14.44 -8.05 14.39
CA THR A 266 13.93 -9.18 15.17
C THR A 266 12.61 -8.77 15.82
N THR A 267 11.54 -9.48 15.50
CA THR A 267 10.23 -9.35 16.11
C THR A 267 10.08 -10.31 17.30
N PRO A 268 9.04 -10.17 18.15
CA PRO A 268 8.73 -11.17 19.16
C PRO A 268 8.50 -12.58 18.61
N SER A 269 8.15 -12.70 17.33
CA SER A 269 7.93 -13.97 16.63
C SER A 269 9.19 -14.51 15.94
N GLY A 270 10.33 -13.81 16.02
CA GLY A 270 11.61 -14.17 15.40
C GLY A 270 12.11 -13.11 14.41
N PRO A 271 13.27 -13.36 13.77
CA PRO A 271 13.81 -12.46 12.76
C PRO A 271 12.90 -12.40 11.52
N ILE A 272 12.96 -11.28 10.81
CA ILE A 272 12.27 -11.17 9.51
C ILE A 272 13.10 -11.88 8.44
N GLU A 273 12.49 -12.86 7.81
CA GLU A 273 13.02 -13.46 6.58
C GLU A 273 12.74 -12.54 5.41
N VAL A 274 13.75 -12.30 4.57
CA VAL A 274 13.62 -11.51 3.35
C VAL A 274 13.76 -12.41 2.13
N ARG A 275 12.76 -12.38 1.25
CA ARG A 275 12.82 -12.95 -0.09
C ARG A 275 13.09 -11.83 -1.09
N ARG A 276 14.00 -12.08 -2.03
CA ARG A 276 14.30 -11.13 -3.09
C ARG A 276 13.41 -11.43 -4.31
N ILE A 277 12.87 -10.37 -4.91
CA ILE A 277 12.02 -10.44 -6.10
C ILE A 277 12.59 -9.52 -7.17
N PRO A 278 12.69 -9.95 -8.45
CA PRO A 278 13.20 -9.08 -9.48
C PRO A 278 12.31 -7.84 -9.66
N MET A 279 12.93 -6.71 -9.95
CA MET A 279 12.24 -5.47 -10.28
C MET A 279 12.54 -5.10 -11.74
N PRO A 280 11.52 -4.89 -12.57
CA PRO A 280 11.74 -4.43 -13.94
C PRO A 280 12.39 -3.05 -13.93
N SER A 281 13.27 -2.83 -14.90
CA SER A 281 13.89 -1.51 -15.09
C SER A 281 12.82 -0.47 -15.40
N PRO A 282 12.93 0.75 -14.85
CA PRO A 282 12.07 1.84 -15.28
C PRO A 282 12.32 2.16 -16.75
N THR A 283 11.29 2.57 -17.49
CA THR A 283 11.45 2.94 -18.88
C THR A 283 12.18 4.28 -18.98
N THR A 284 13.25 4.32 -19.79
CA THR A 284 14.10 5.51 -19.98
C THR A 284 13.47 6.59 -20.85
N GLN A 285 12.28 6.37 -21.40
CA GLN A 285 11.69 7.24 -22.42
C GLN A 285 11.00 8.51 -21.87
N LYS A 286 10.76 8.60 -20.56
CA LYS A 286 10.15 9.79 -19.93
C LYS A 286 11.08 10.35 -18.86
N ALA A 287 11.02 11.67 -18.67
CA ALA A 287 11.87 12.39 -17.70
C ALA A 287 11.75 11.89 -16.24
N TRP A 288 10.80 11.00 -15.96
CA TRP A 288 10.50 10.45 -14.64
C TRP A 288 10.39 8.92 -14.66
N GLY A 289 10.75 8.22 -15.75
CA GLY A 289 10.59 6.78 -15.93
C GLY A 289 9.19 6.25 -15.57
N ASP A 290 8.75 5.18 -16.21
CA ASP A 290 7.57 4.44 -15.75
C ASP A 290 8.09 3.34 -14.81
N TRP A 291 7.97 3.58 -13.50
CA TRP A 291 8.35 2.61 -12.50
C TRP A 291 7.39 1.41 -12.54
N ARG A 292 7.96 0.22 -12.49
CA ARG A 292 7.26 -1.05 -12.47
C ARG A 292 7.67 -1.84 -11.26
N SER A 293 6.72 -2.53 -10.65
CA SER A 293 6.95 -3.24 -9.40
C SER A 293 6.17 -4.54 -9.36
N TYR A 294 6.81 -5.59 -8.91
CA TYR A 294 6.12 -6.83 -8.55
C TYR A 294 5.77 -6.92 -7.06
N THR A 295 6.18 -5.93 -6.25
CA THR A 295 5.79 -5.86 -4.83
C THR A 295 4.53 -5.04 -4.58
N ASN A 296 4.07 -4.25 -5.57
CA ASN A 296 2.86 -3.43 -5.46
C ASN A 296 1.59 -4.28 -5.70
N VAL A 297 1.39 -5.26 -4.83
CA VAL A 297 0.38 -6.34 -4.95
C VAL A 297 -0.87 -6.05 -4.13
N ILE A 298 -1.99 -6.70 -4.50
CA ILE A 298 -3.19 -6.78 -3.66
C ILE A 298 -3.29 -8.19 -3.07
N MET A 299 -3.46 -8.29 -1.76
CA MET A 299 -3.74 -9.54 -1.07
C MET A 299 -5.21 -9.62 -0.67
N ALA A 300 -5.90 -10.69 -1.08
CA ALA A 300 -7.35 -10.83 -1.02
C ALA A 300 -7.76 -12.24 -0.56
N ASN A 301 -7.63 -12.54 0.73
CA ASN A 301 -8.13 -13.77 1.36
C ASN A 301 -7.72 -15.06 0.62
N GLY A 302 -6.44 -15.26 0.38
CA GLY A 302 -5.91 -16.43 -0.31
C GLY A 302 -5.67 -16.24 -1.81
N VAL A 303 -5.82 -15.00 -2.31
CA VAL A 303 -5.40 -14.60 -3.65
C VAL A 303 -4.40 -13.46 -3.53
N LEU A 304 -3.33 -13.53 -4.32
CA LEU A 304 -2.41 -12.43 -4.52
C LEU A 304 -2.50 -11.97 -5.97
N LEU A 305 -2.85 -10.70 -6.17
CA LEU A 305 -2.82 -10.04 -7.47
C LEU A 305 -1.43 -9.43 -7.68
N MET A 306 -0.69 -9.95 -8.65
CA MET A 306 0.65 -9.49 -9.00
C MET A 306 0.56 -8.62 -10.26
N PRO A 307 1.14 -7.42 -10.28
CA PRO A 307 1.28 -6.66 -11.52
C PRO A 307 2.00 -7.46 -12.60
N SER A 308 1.58 -7.31 -13.85
CA SER A 308 2.26 -7.83 -15.04
C SER A 308 2.35 -6.76 -16.12
N TYR A 309 3.27 -6.91 -17.05
CA TYR A 309 3.60 -5.88 -18.04
C TYR A 309 3.95 -6.53 -19.39
N SER A 310 3.28 -6.09 -20.46
CA SER A 310 3.43 -6.71 -21.79
C SER A 310 4.80 -6.50 -22.43
N ASP A 311 5.53 -5.47 -22.00
CA ASP A 311 6.85 -5.10 -22.53
C ASP A 311 8.03 -5.54 -21.63
N VAL A 312 7.77 -6.31 -20.58
CA VAL A 312 8.78 -6.93 -19.72
C VAL A 312 9.03 -8.36 -20.18
N ASP A 313 10.29 -8.82 -20.06
CA ASP A 313 10.65 -10.21 -20.36
C ASP A 313 9.78 -11.18 -19.55
N PRO A 314 9.05 -12.10 -20.19
CA PRO A 314 8.24 -13.10 -19.49
C PRO A 314 9.05 -13.98 -18.51
N ALA A 315 10.36 -14.15 -18.73
CA ALA A 315 11.21 -14.88 -17.80
C ALA A 315 11.33 -14.17 -16.45
N LEU A 316 11.42 -12.83 -16.46
CA LEU A 316 11.48 -12.02 -15.25
C LEU A 316 10.14 -12.10 -14.47
N GLU A 317 9.00 -12.02 -15.17
CA GLU A 317 7.68 -12.21 -14.56
C GLU A 317 7.51 -13.61 -13.96
N ASN A 318 7.95 -14.64 -14.67
CA ASN A 318 7.92 -16.00 -14.16
C ASN A 318 8.78 -16.16 -12.90
N GLN A 319 9.95 -15.53 -12.85
CA GLN A 319 10.79 -15.50 -11.65
C GLN A 319 10.08 -14.81 -10.49
N ALA A 320 9.45 -13.65 -10.72
CA ALA A 320 8.68 -12.93 -9.70
C ALA A 320 7.53 -13.79 -9.14
N GLU A 321 6.77 -14.44 -10.01
CA GLU A 321 5.68 -15.33 -9.59
C GLU A 321 6.21 -16.52 -8.76
N GLN A 322 7.36 -17.10 -9.13
CA GLN A 322 7.97 -18.21 -8.38
C GLN A 322 8.39 -17.80 -6.96
N VAL A 323 8.86 -16.55 -6.76
CA VAL A 323 9.12 -16.01 -5.42
C VAL A 323 7.86 -16.09 -4.56
N TYR A 324 6.73 -15.60 -5.06
CA TYR A 324 5.45 -15.66 -4.34
C TYR A 324 4.96 -17.08 -4.12
N ARG A 325 5.05 -17.96 -5.11
CA ARG A 325 4.65 -19.38 -4.98
C ARG A 325 5.46 -20.11 -3.91
N SER A 326 6.73 -19.77 -3.77
CA SER A 326 7.60 -20.39 -2.74
C SER A 326 7.41 -19.80 -1.35
N ALA A 327 6.83 -18.59 -1.24
CA ALA A 327 6.70 -17.82 -0.02
C ALA A 327 5.30 -17.90 0.60
N LEU A 328 4.26 -18.06 -0.22
CA LEU A 328 2.88 -18.13 0.23
C LEU A 328 2.44 -19.56 0.54
N PRO A 329 1.41 -19.76 1.38
CA PRO A 329 0.81 -21.05 1.60
C PRO A 329 0.33 -21.69 0.28
N PRO A 330 0.35 -23.04 0.15
CA PRO A 330 0.05 -23.71 -1.12
C PRO A 330 -1.37 -23.50 -1.64
N ASP A 331 -2.31 -23.11 -0.77
CA ASP A 331 -3.70 -22.80 -1.11
C ASP A 331 -3.93 -21.38 -1.63
N TRP A 332 -2.88 -20.54 -1.64
CA TRP A 332 -2.96 -19.22 -2.24
C TRP A 332 -2.90 -19.29 -3.76
N GLU A 333 -3.78 -18.53 -4.40
CA GLU A 333 -3.76 -18.32 -5.84
C GLU A 333 -2.94 -17.06 -6.17
N ILE A 334 -2.11 -17.13 -7.19
CA ILE A 334 -1.42 -15.95 -7.75
C ILE A 334 -2.06 -15.66 -9.09
N LYS A 335 -2.57 -14.43 -9.23
CA LYS A 335 -3.18 -13.92 -10.47
C LYS A 335 -2.35 -12.75 -10.98
N ARG A 336 -1.89 -12.82 -12.22
CA ARG A 336 -1.26 -11.68 -12.89
C ARG A 336 -2.34 -10.75 -13.39
N ILE A 337 -2.16 -9.46 -13.18
CA ILE A 337 -3.04 -8.41 -13.66
C ILE A 337 -2.22 -7.49 -14.56
N ASN A 338 -2.66 -7.30 -15.80
CA ASN A 338 -1.98 -6.42 -16.73
C ASN A 338 -2.07 -4.96 -16.27
N CYS A 339 -0.95 -4.38 -15.84
CA CYS A 339 -0.84 -3.00 -15.37
C CYS A 339 -0.39 -1.99 -16.44
N ASP A 340 -0.26 -2.38 -17.72
CA ASP A 340 0.06 -1.45 -18.81
C ASP A 340 -0.92 -0.27 -18.88
N PRO A 341 -2.24 -0.44 -18.66
CA PRO A 341 -3.18 0.69 -18.63
C PRO A 341 -2.86 1.74 -17.56
N LEU A 342 -2.12 1.36 -16.49
CA LEU A 342 -1.71 2.27 -15.42
C LEU A 342 -0.37 2.94 -15.65
N ALA A 343 0.42 2.52 -16.65
CA ALA A 343 1.79 2.99 -16.87
C ALA A 343 1.90 4.53 -16.99
N GLY A 344 0.89 5.20 -17.54
CA GLY A 344 0.83 6.66 -17.62
C GLY A 344 0.45 7.37 -16.31
N PHE A 345 -0.02 6.64 -15.29
CA PHE A 345 -0.58 7.19 -14.05
C PHE A 345 0.37 7.09 -12.85
N ARG A 346 1.51 6.42 -12.98
CA ARG A 346 2.59 6.31 -11.97
C ARG A 346 2.19 5.60 -10.67
N GLY A 347 1.48 4.52 -10.75
CA GLY A 347 1.13 3.64 -9.65
C GLY A 347 0.62 2.32 -10.19
N GLN A 348 0.40 1.35 -9.31
CA GLN A 348 -0.04 0.02 -9.67
C GLN A 348 -1.14 -0.49 -8.74
N LEU A 349 -1.27 -1.80 -8.57
CA LEU A 349 -2.41 -2.44 -7.90
C LEU A 349 -2.57 -2.01 -6.43
N HIS A 350 -1.47 -2.02 -5.67
CA HIS A 350 -1.53 -1.64 -4.26
C HIS A 350 -1.92 -0.18 -4.08
N CYS A 351 -1.35 0.72 -4.90
CA CYS A 351 -1.61 2.16 -4.84
C CYS A 351 -3.10 2.52 -5.02
N LEU A 352 -3.84 1.76 -5.83
CA LEU A 352 -5.28 1.99 -6.05
C LEU A 352 -6.19 1.19 -5.13
N SER A 353 -5.64 0.44 -4.17
CA SER A 353 -6.40 -0.45 -3.29
C SER A 353 -6.39 0.01 -1.84
N TYR A 354 -7.44 -0.35 -1.09
CA TYR A 354 -7.55 -0.13 0.34
C TYR A 354 -8.23 -1.31 1.01
N ASN A 355 -7.58 -1.87 2.02
CA ASN A 355 -8.04 -3.07 2.69
C ASN A 355 -8.85 -2.72 3.95
N ILE A 356 -10.02 -3.35 4.10
CA ILE A 356 -10.85 -3.24 5.30
C ILE A 356 -10.68 -4.51 6.11
N PRO A 357 -10.17 -4.43 7.36
CA PRO A 357 -9.94 -5.59 8.21
C PRO A 357 -11.22 -6.36 8.55
N ASN A 358 -11.13 -7.68 8.72
CA ASN A 358 -12.25 -8.58 8.94
C ASN A 358 -13.06 -8.34 10.22
N TYR A 359 -12.57 -7.54 11.15
CA TYR A 359 -13.30 -7.15 12.37
C TYR A 359 -14.16 -5.89 12.20
N VAL A 360 -14.13 -5.27 11.03
CA VAL A 360 -14.95 -4.09 10.69
C VAL A 360 -16.18 -4.54 9.92
N SER A 361 -17.40 -4.11 10.36
CA SER A 361 -18.62 -4.35 9.60
C SER A 361 -18.60 -3.56 8.28
N ILE A 362 -19.08 -4.22 7.23
CA ILE A 362 -19.24 -3.62 5.89
C ILE A 362 -20.71 -3.52 5.48
N ASP A 363 -21.65 -3.70 6.40
CA ASP A 363 -23.08 -3.77 6.09
C ASP A 363 -23.57 -2.50 5.39
N ARG A 364 -23.12 -1.31 5.86
CA ARG A 364 -23.47 -0.05 5.21
C ARG A 364 -22.80 0.13 3.84
N LEU A 365 -21.59 -0.38 3.65
CA LEU A 365 -20.98 -0.37 2.32
C LEU A 365 -21.86 -1.14 1.33
N ILE A 366 -22.36 -2.32 1.73
CA ILE A 366 -23.26 -3.14 0.90
C ILE A 366 -24.58 -2.41 0.65
N GLN A 367 -25.18 -1.81 1.68
CA GLN A 367 -26.48 -1.13 1.58
C GLN A 367 -26.42 0.12 0.70
N GLU A 368 -25.35 0.91 0.78
CA GLU A 368 -25.21 2.18 0.09
C GLU A 368 -24.50 2.05 -1.26
N SER A 369 -24.03 0.86 -1.65
CA SER A 369 -23.36 0.62 -2.92
C SER A 369 -24.35 0.23 -4.04
N TYR A 370 -23.97 0.59 -5.24
CA TYR A 370 -24.61 0.12 -6.48
C TYR A 370 -24.13 -1.32 -6.77
N PRO A 371 -25.06 -2.27 -7.02
CA PRO A 371 -24.74 -3.68 -7.22
C PRO A 371 -24.03 -3.94 -8.54
#